data_5526ed8c51878c1a5a786ffb2b236827
#
_entry.id   5526ed8c51878c1a5a786ffb2b236827
#
_cell.length_a   1.000
_cell.length_b   1.000
_cell.length_c   1.000
_cell.angle_alpha   90.00
_cell.angle_beta   90.00
_cell.angle_gamma   90.00
#
_symmetry.space_group_name_H-M   'P 1'
#
loop_
_entity.id
_entity.type
_entity.pdbx_description
1 polymer ?
#
loop_
_entity_poly.entity_id
_entity_poly.type
_entity_poly.pdbx_seq_one_letter_code
_entity_poly.pdbx_strand_id
1 'polypeptide(L)'
;MALDPKKHEMPTQAPEVRAHNFSEVALGYTAEIAQEEAKRCLNCKNRPCVTGCPVNVNIPDFIMKIKEGDFEGAYRIISETSSLPAVCGRVCPQETQCESKCTMGIRFEPVGIGRLERFVADRHNALAGEKATAPESNGHRVAIVGSGPSGLTCAGDLAKKGYRVSVFEALHTAGGVLVYGIPEFRLPKAIVAREVQTLKELGVDVQTNVVIGKTLTVDELFEMGYEAVFIGSGAGLPNFMNIPGESLKGVYSANEYLTRANLMKAYLANPKTPIMKGGKVAVVGGGNVAMDAARTALRLGAEHVYIVYRRSMDELPARREEVEHAIEEGIDFRLLNNPVEILGYRNPDDPRDPKNGFVSGIRCIRMELGEPDAKGRRRPVPIPGSEFTLDADTVIIAIGTSPNPLIRDTTAGLEVNSHGGIIVTEDGLTSRRNVYAGGDAVTGAATVISAMGAGKTAAAAIDKALTGNA
;
A
#
# COMPACT_ATOMS: atom_id res chain seq x y z
N MET A 1 11.94 -1.39 37.66
CA MET A 1 10.66 -2.02 37.29
C MET A 1 10.97 -3.17 36.34
N ALA A 2 10.29 -4.33 36.51
CA ALA A 2 10.39 -5.40 35.54
C ALA A 2 9.78 -4.91 34.21
N LEU A 3 10.44 -5.19 33.07
CA LEU A 3 9.90 -4.87 31.75
C LEU A 3 8.68 -5.75 31.47
N ASP A 4 7.61 -5.16 30.90
CA ASP A 4 6.47 -5.93 30.45
C ASP A 4 6.90 -6.81 29.25
N PRO A 5 6.74 -8.14 29.30
CA PRO A 5 7.12 -9.03 28.22
C PRO A 5 6.19 -8.91 26.99
N LYS A 6 4.97 -8.41 27.17
CA LYS A 6 3.96 -8.31 26.12
C LYS A 6 3.85 -6.89 25.56
N LYS A 7 3.60 -6.79 24.27
CA LYS A 7 3.22 -5.56 23.59
C LYS A 7 1.79 -5.18 24.00
N HIS A 8 1.56 -3.91 24.29
CA HIS A 8 0.20 -3.43 24.53
C HIS A 8 -0.67 -3.65 23.28
N GLU A 9 -1.84 -4.22 23.48
CA GLU A 9 -2.76 -4.49 22.38
C GLU A 9 -3.27 -3.18 21.77
N MET A 10 -3.52 -3.21 20.45
CA MET A 10 -4.18 -2.11 19.76
C MET A 10 -5.67 -2.20 20.03
N PRO A 11 -6.30 -1.18 20.62
CA PRO A 11 -7.76 -1.13 20.73
C PRO A 11 -8.39 -1.21 19.34
N THR A 12 -9.37 -2.10 19.16
CA THR A 12 -10.05 -2.32 17.89
C THR A 12 -11.56 -2.36 18.08
N GLN A 13 -12.32 -2.09 17.01
CA GLN A 13 -13.75 -2.39 16.99
C GLN A 13 -13.98 -3.91 17.12
N ALA A 14 -15.05 -4.32 17.82
CA ALA A 14 -15.45 -5.73 17.90
C ALA A 14 -15.67 -6.33 16.49
N PRO A 15 -15.26 -7.59 16.24
CA PRO A 15 -15.30 -8.20 14.91
C PRO A 15 -16.67 -8.16 14.25
N GLU A 16 -17.73 -8.47 15.00
CA GLU A 16 -19.11 -8.46 14.55
C GLU A 16 -19.63 -7.06 14.18
N VAL A 17 -19.05 -6.01 14.76
CA VAL A 17 -19.38 -4.63 14.45
C VAL A 17 -18.60 -4.15 13.22
N ARG A 18 -17.27 -4.36 13.23
CA ARG A 18 -16.41 -3.86 12.18
C ARG A 18 -16.62 -4.55 10.83
N ALA A 19 -17.10 -5.79 10.81
CA ALA A 19 -17.44 -6.53 9.61
C ALA A 19 -18.55 -5.88 8.76
N HIS A 20 -19.32 -4.95 9.34
CA HIS A 20 -20.49 -4.33 8.69
C HIS A 20 -20.38 -2.80 8.51
N ASN A 21 -19.21 -2.22 8.72
CA ASN A 21 -19.00 -0.79 8.53
C ASN A 21 -17.63 -0.48 7.91
N PHE A 22 -17.45 0.76 7.42
CA PHE A 22 -16.21 1.23 6.83
C PHE A 22 -15.41 2.18 7.74
N SER A 23 -15.79 2.31 9.01
CA SER A 23 -15.02 3.07 10.00
C SER A 23 -13.69 2.38 10.29
N GLU A 24 -12.69 3.15 10.69
CA GLU A 24 -11.36 2.61 10.98
C GLU A 24 -11.41 1.51 12.05
N VAL A 25 -10.82 0.36 11.76
CA VAL A 25 -10.86 -0.83 12.63
C VAL A 25 -10.06 -0.62 13.89
N ALA A 26 -8.81 -0.21 13.76
CA ALA A 26 -7.92 0.08 14.89
C ALA A 26 -8.22 1.47 15.43
N LEU A 27 -8.43 1.60 16.76
CA LEU A 27 -8.86 2.85 17.39
C LEU A 27 -7.69 3.74 17.84
N GLY A 28 -6.47 3.21 17.83
CA GLY A 28 -5.28 3.94 18.28
C GLY A 28 -5.02 3.80 19.79
N TYR A 29 -3.82 4.19 20.22
CA TYR A 29 -3.44 4.25 21.62
C TYR A 29 -3.95 5.53 22.28
N THR A 30 -4.24 5.45 23.59
CA THR A 30 -4.33 6.63 24.45
C THR A 30 -2.91 7.08 24.84
N ALA A 31 -2.80 8.28 25.45
CA ALA A 31 -1.51 8.78 25.92
C ALA A 31 -0.88 7.87 26.98
N GLU A 32 -1.72 7.30 27.86
CA GLU A 32 -1.31 6.39 28.92
C GLU A 32 -0.75 5.09 28.33
N ILE A 33 -1.49 4.46 27.39
CA ILE A 33 -1.06 3.23 26.72
C ILE A 33 0.26 3.48 25.97
N ALA A 34 0.35 4.60 25.24
CA ALA A 34 1.55 4.95 24.48
C ALA A 34 2.77 5.14 25.38
N GLN A 35 2.63 5.80 26.53
CA GLN A 35 3.72 5.98 27.48
C GLN A 35 4.14 4.65 28.15
N GLU A 36 3.18 3.78 28.49
CA GLU A 36 3.50 2.43 29.04
C GLU A 36 4.21 1.58 27.98
N GLU A 37 3.76 1.57 26.73
CA GLU A 37 4.45 0.85 25.64
C GLU A 37 5.85 1.43 25.38
N ALA A 38 6.01 2.75 25.45
CA ALA A 38 7.32 3.40 25.29
C ALA A 38 8.33 3.01 26.37
N LYS A 39 7.89 2.67 27.60
CA LYS A 39 8.75 2.19 28.68
C LYS A 39 9.41 0.84 28.37
N ARG A 40 8.87 0.05 27.46
CA ARG A 40 9.44 -1.23 27.00
C ARG A 40 10.68 -1.04 26.13
N CYS A 41 10.89 0.16 25.58
CA CYS A 41 12.06 0.45 24.75
C CYS A 41 13.35 0.49 25.56
N LEU A 42 14.34 -0.33 25.16
CA LEU A 42 15.64 -0.44 25.81
C LEU A 42 16.61 0.70 25.44
N ASN A 43 16.22 1.60 24.53
CA ASN A 43 17.09 2.65 23.99
C ASN A 43 18.49 2.11 23.59
N CYS A 44 18.51 1.10 22.73
CA CYS A 44 19.72 0.36 22.35
C CYS A 44 20.76 1.28 21.70
N LYS A 45 22.03 1.18 22.12
CA LYS A 45 23.13 1.99 21.57
C LYS A 45 23.34 1.80 20.06
N ASN A 46 23.17 0.57 19.56
CA ASN A 46 23.34 0.21 18.12
C ASN A 46 22.07 0.38 17.28
N ARG A 47 20.94 0.75 17.89
CA ARG A 47 19.67 1.12 17.21
C ARG A 47 19.22 0.18 16.08
N PRO A 48 19.15 -1.16 16.26
CA PRO A 48 18.89 -2.06 15.15
C PRO A 48 17.51 -1.85 14.48
N CYS A 49 16.52 -1.32 15.19
CA CYS A 49 15.22 -0.98 14.63
C CYS A 49 15.29 0.12 13.55
N VAL A 50 16.24 1.05 13.63
CA VAL A 50 16.44 2.10 12.63
C VAL A 50 16.83 1.49 11.29
N THR A 51 17.74 0.51 11.28
CA THR A 51 18.16 -0.16 10.04
C THR A 51 17.07 -1.03 9.42
N GLY A 52 16.01 -1.34 10.18
CA GLY A 52 14.81 -2.03 9.69
C GLY A 52 13.80 -1.09 9.06
N CYS A 53 13.99 0.24 9.14
CA CYS A 53 13.10 1.22 8.56
C CYS A 53 13.66 1.75 7.22
N PRO A 54 12.97 1.56 6.08
CA PRO A 54 13.46 2.01 4.76
C PRO A 54 13.70 3.52 4.63
N VAL A 55 13.12 4.33 5.53
CA VAL A 55 13.35 5.80 5.58
C VAL A 55 14.20 6.22 6.79
N ASN A 56 14.75 5.26 7.53
CA ASN A 56 15.66 5.47 8.65
C ASN A 56 15.12 6.42 9.76
N VAL A 57 13.86 6.26 10.14
CA VAL A 57 13.29 7.00 11.28
C VAL A 57 14.13 6.73 12.54
N ASN A 58 14.47 7.78 13.27
CA ASN A 58 15.23 7.66 14.51
C ASN A 58 14.35 7.15 15.67
N ILE A 59 14.05 5.83 15.59
CA ILE A 59 13.04 5.15 16.42
C ILE A 59 13.30 5.28 17.92
N PRO A 60 14.49 5.02 18.46
CA PRO A 60 14.71 5.13 19.90
C PRO A 60 14.45 6.54 20.43
N ASP A 61 14.85 7.58 19.68
CA ASP A 61 14.75 8.95 20.16
C ASP A 61 13.29 9.43 20.20
N PHE A 62 12.47 9.12 19.17
CA PHE A 62 11.05 9.47 19.25
C PHE A 62 10.31 8.69 20.36
N ILE A 63 10.68 7.43 20.61
CA ILE A 63 10.08 6.64 21.70
C ILE A 63 10.47 7.23 23.06
N MET A 64 11.71 7.70 23.22
CA MET A 64 12.10 8.38 24.46
C MET A 64 11.31 9.65 24.70
N LYS A 65 11.02 10.43 23.63
CA LYS A 65 10.15 11.61 23.73
C LYS A 65 8.72 11.25 24.15
N ILE A 66 8.15 10.15 23.66
CA ILE A 66 6.85 9.66 24.12
C ILE A 66 6.90 9.31 25.63
N LYS A 67 7.94 8.62 26.06
CA LYS A 67 8.14 8.25 27.47
C LYS A 67 8.21 9.48 28.39
N GLU A 68 8.81 10.58 27.91
CA GLU A 68 8.90 11.87 28.61
C GLU A 68 7.58 12.67 28.56
N GLY A 69 6.60 12.27 27.72
CA GLY A 69 5.37 13.03 27.48
C GLY A 69 5.50 14.15 26.46
N ASP A 70 6.67 14.29 25.83
CA ASP A 70 6.93 15.26 24.77
C ASP A 70 6.51 14.71 23.40
N PHE A 71 5.21 14.65 23.16
CA PHE A 71 4.64 14.05 21.95
C PHE A 71 4.94 14.88 20.69
N GLU A 72 4.99 16.21 20.79
CA GLU A 72 5.36 17.06 19.65
C GLU A 72 6.86 16.94 19.32
N GLY A 73 7.72 16.79 20.32
CA GLY A 73 9.12 16.44 20.12
C GLY A 73 9.30 15.10 19.42
N ALA A 74 8.47 14.10 19.78
CA ALA A 74 8.45 12.82 19.10
C ALA A 74 8.03 12.94 17.62
N TYR A 75 6.98 13.73 17.32
CA TYR A 75 6.54 14.00 15.94
C TYR A 75 7.64 14.67 15.12
N ARG A 76 8.32 15.68 15.65
CA ARG A 76 9.43 16.34 14.96
C ARG A 76 10.52 15.36 14.55
N ILE A 77 10.92 14.47 15.45
CA ILE A 77 11.93 13.43 15.14
C ILE A 77 11.47 12.50 14.02
N ILE A 78 10.21 12.06 14.02
CA ILE A 78 9.68 11.21 12.96
C ILE A 78 9.67 11.96 11.62
N SER A 79 9.23 13.21 11.63
CA SER A 79 9.04 14.06 10.43
C SER A 79 10.34 14.52 9.77
N GLU A 80 11.49 14.39 10.45
CA GLU A 80 12.81 14.63 9.85
C GLU A 80 13.06 13.72 8.65
N THR A 81 12.60 12.46 8.73
CA THR A 81 12.87 11.45 7.70
C THR A 81 11.64 10.84 7.07
N SER A 82 10.48 10.88 7.72
CA SER A 82 9.20 10.36 7.20
C SER A 82 8.29 11.51 6.78
N SER A 83 7.85 11.48 5.52
CA SER A 83 6.89 12.48 4.98
C SER A 83 5.43 12.05 5.13
N LEU A 84 5.15 10.81 5.58
CA LEU A 84 3.81 10.24 5.70
C LEU A 84 3.64 9.44 7.02
N PRO A 85 3.92 10.03 8.19
CA PRO A 85 3.96 9.27 9.45
C PRO A 85 2.62 8.67 9.85
N ALA A 86 1.50 9.38 9.64
CA ALA A 86 0.17 8.87 9.96
C ALA A 86 -0.26 7.68 9.08
N VAL A 87 0.25 7.63 7.84
CA VAL A 87 0.10 6.49 6.94
C VAL A 87 0.97 5.32 7.38
N CYS A 88 2.27 5.58 7.64
CA CYS A 88 3.23 4.53 8.02
C CYS A 88 2.82 3.79 9.29
N GLY A 89 2.38 4.51 10.32
CA GLY A 89 1.91 3.92 11.57
C GLY A 89 0.72 2.96 11.40
N ARG A 90 -0.04 3.09 10.27
CA ARG A 90 -1.21 2.23 9.96
C ARG A 90 -0.88 1.06 9.05
N VAL A 91 -0.06 1.27 8.00
CA VAL A 91 0.03 0.32 6.89
C VAL A 91 1.38 -0.36 6.72
N CYS A 92 2.43 0.09 7.40
CA CYS A 92 3.73 -0.59 7.37
C CYS A 92 3.62 -2.02 7.93
N PRO A 93 4.25 -3.02 7.29
CA PRO A 93 4.39 -4.35 7.87
C PRO A 93 5.54 -4.36 8.91
N GLN A 94 5.31 -3.70 10.05
CA GLN A 94 6.34 -3.48 11.09
C GLN A 94 6.94 -4.80 11.58
N GLU A 95 6.14 -5.87 11.64
CA GLU A 95 6.52 -7.22 12.05
C GLU A 95 7.65 -7.84 11.18
N THR A 96 7.82 -7.36 9.95
CA THR A 96 8.89 -7.79 9.04
C THR A 96 9.97 -6.72 8.82
N GLN A 97 9.80 -5.53 9.39
CA GLN A 97 10.67 -4.36 9.22
C GLN A 97 11.30 -3.93 10.55
N CYS A 98 10.93 -2.76 11.07
CA CYS A 98 11.53 -2.18 12.29
C CYS A 98 11.32 -3.05 13.54
N GLU A 99 10.13 -3.62 13.74
CA GLU A 99 9.84 -4.47 14.89
C GLU A 99 10.57 -5.82 14.82
N SER A 100 10.81 -6.38 13.61
CA SER A 100 11.61 -7.60 13.45
C SER A 100 13.06 -7.44 13.89
N LYS A 101 13.57 -6.20 13.93
CA LYS A 101 14.93 -5.87 14.39
C LYS A 101 14.97 -5.42 15.85
N CYS A 102 13.82 -5.32 16.52
CA CYS A 102 13.75 -4.86 17.90
C CYS A 102 14.43 -5.87 18.85
N THR A 103 15.38 -5.39 19.65
CA THR A 103 16.11 -6.23 20.63
C THR A 103 15.18 -6.88 21.67
N MET A 104 14.05 -6.24 22.01
CA MET A 104 13.03 -6.84 22.86
C MET A 104 12.50 -8.16 22.28
N GLY A 105 12.36 -8.23 20.95
CA GLY A 105 11.87 -9.41 20.25
C GLY A 105 12.74 -10.67 20.36
N ILE A 106 13.95 -10.57 20.94
CA ILE A 106 14.82 -11.72 21.17
C ILE A 106 14.29 -12.63 22.31
N ARG A 107 13.67 -12.05 23.32
CA ARG A 107 13.16 -12.76 24.51
C ARG A 107 11.68 -12.54 24.78
N PHE A 108 11.13 -11.48 24.28
CA PHE A 108 9.78 -10.99 24.53
C PHE A 108 9.14 -10.56 23.21
N GLU A 109 7.95 -9.98 23.26
CA GLU A 109 7.39 -9.31 22.09
C GLU A 109 8.14 -8.01 21.79
N PRO A 110 8.37 -7.66 20.50
CA PRO A 110 8.99 -6.39 20.13
C PRO A 110 8.14 -5.21 20.62
N VAL A 111 8.75 -4.04 20.75
CA VAL A 111 8.03 -2.79 21.04
C VAL A 111 7.10 -2.47 19.89
N GLY A 112 5.88 -2.01 20.16
CA GLY A 112 4.86 -1.60 19.19
C GLY A 112 5.22 -0.29 18.48
N ILE A 113 6.29 -0.31 17.68
CA ILE A 113 6.89 0.88 17.07
C ILE A 113 5.87 1.60 16.17
N GLY A 114 5.19 0.86 15.28
CA GLY A 114 4.21 1.46 14.40
C GLY A 114 2.97 2.00 15.14
N ARG A 115 2.58 1.36 16.24
CA ARG A 115 1.48 1.81 17.10
C ARG A 115 1.82 3.14 17.79
N LEU A 116 3.07 3.30 18.21
CA LEU A 116 3.59 4.55 18.79
C LEU A 116 3.75 5.65 17.74
N GLU A 117 4.25 5.33 16.54
CA GLU A 117 4.32 6.26 15.40
C GLU A 117 2.93 6.79 15.04
N ARG A 118 1.95 5.89 14.93
CA ARG A 118 0.55 6.26 14.67
C ARG A 118 0.01 7.21 15.75
N PHE A 119 0.19 6.87 17.03
CA PHE A 119 -0.29 7.67 18.15
C PHE A 119 0.25 9.10 18.06
N VAL A 120 1.54 9.26 17.83
CA VAL A 120 2.18 10.58 17.73
C VAL A 120 1.65 11.37 16.54
N ALA A 121 1.54 10.75 15.37
CA ALA A 121 1.05 11.39 14.17
C ALA A 121 -0.44 11.80 14.29
N ASP A 122 -1.29 10.93 14.86
CA ASP A 122 -2.71 11.23 15.08
C ASP A 122 -2.89 12.38 16.06
N ARG A 123 -2.11 12.40 17.14
CA ARG A 123 -2.14 13.48 18.11
C ARG A 123 -1.73 14.82 17.50
N HIS A 124 -0.62 14.85 16.76
CA HIS A 124 -0.17 16.04 16.04
C HIS A 124 -1.26 16.55 15.08
N ASN A 125 -1.86 15.66 14.30
CA ASN A 125 -2.92 15.99 13.35
C ASN A 125 -4.21 16.50 14.01
N ALA A 126 -4.48 16.10 15.25
CA ALA A 126 -5.62 16.58 16.04
C ALA A 126 -5.40 17.96 16.66
N LEU A 127 -4.15 18.34 16.90
CA LEU A 127 -3.81 19.69 17.32
C LEU A 127 -3.91 20.60 16.10
N ALA A 128 -4.54 21.77 16.24
CA ALA A 128 -4.48 22.82 15.23
C ALA A 128 -3.07 23.43 15.24
N GLY A 129 -2.08 22.63 14.79
CA GLY A 129 -0.65 22.96 14.86
C GLY A 129 -0.23 24.06 13.90
N GLU A 130 1.01 24.52 14.05
CA GLU A 130 1.66 25.43 13.11
C GLU A 130 1.64 24.81 11.70
N LYS A 131 1.20 25.60 10.72
CA LYS A 131 1.27 25.17 9.32
C LYS A 131 2.73 25.03 8.91
N ALA A 132 3.01 24.00 8.13
CA ALA A 132 4.33 23.87 7.53
C ALA A 132 4.62 25.12 6.69
N THR A 133 5.81 25.72 6.90
CA THR A 133 6.22 26.92 6.16
C THR A 133 7.18 26.51 5.05
N ALA A 134 6.86 26.93 3.83
CA ALA A 134 7.75 26.71 2.69
C ALA A 134 9.08 27.45 2.91
N PRO A 135 10.23 26.78 2.70
CA PRO A 135 11.53 27.45 2.75
C PRO A 135 11.71 28.40 1.55
N GLU A 136 12.74 29.24 1.61
CA GLU A 136 13.13 30.07 0.45
C GLU A 136 13.45 29.19 -0.77
N SER A 137 13.05 29.67 -1.95
CA SER A 137 13.30 28.93 -3.19
C SER A 137 14.78 28.91 -3.54
N ASN A 138 15.31 27.73 -3.85
CA ASN A 138 16.67 27.55 -4.36
C ASN A 138 16.78 27.80 -5.89
N GLY A 139 15.67 28.12 -6.56
CA GLY A 139 15.60 28.44 -7.99
C GLY A 139 15.33 27.23 -8.89
N HIS A 140 15.56 26.02 -8.44
CA HIS A 140 15.40 24.79 -9.24
C HIS A 140 13.97 24.28 -9.29
N ARG A 141 13.60 23.64 -10.41
CA ARG A 141 12.26 23.10 -10.67
C ARG A 141 12.31 21.61 -10.96
N VAL A 142 11.49 20.82 -10.25
CA VAL A 142 11.41 19.36 -10.41
C VAL A 142 9.97 18.92 -10.65
N ALA A 143 9.77 18.04 -11.64
CA ALA A 143 8.49 17.40 -11.93
C ALA A 143 8.44 16.00 -11.30
N ILE A 144 7.32 15.68 -10.67
CA ILE A 144 7.04 14.36 -10.09
C ILE A 144 5.86 13.75 -10.83
N VAL A 145 6.04 12.56 -11.38
CA VAL A 145 5.00 11.81 -12.09
C VAL A 145 4.40 10.76 -11.17
N GLY A 146 3.17 11.01 -10.71
CA GLY A 146 2.44 10.18 -9.77
C GLY A 146 2.55 10.66 -8.32
N SER A 147 1.41 10.70 -7.64
CA SER A 147 1.25 11.12 -6.25
C SER A 147 1.15 9.94 -5.26
N GLY A 148 1.67 8.76 -5.63
CA GLY A 148 1.81 7.65 -4.71
C GLY A 148 2.88 7.91 -3.64
N PRO A 149 3.11 6.96 -2.72
CA PRO A 149 4.05 7.14 -1.61
C PRO A 149 5.46 7.57 -2.03
N SER A 150 5.99 7.02 -3.12
CA SER A 150 7.32 7.41 -3.64
C SER A 150 7.35 8.84 -4.14
N GLY A 151 6.33 9.24 -4.92
CA GLY A 151 6.22 10.59 -5.48
C GLY A 151 6.00 11.64 -4.38
N LEU A 152 5.10 11.40 -3.43
CA LEU A 152 4.84 12.31 -2.32
C LEU A 152 6.08 12.49 -1.42
N THR A 153 6.85 11.41 -1.18
CA THR A 153 8.09 11.49 -0.39
C THR A 153 9.17 12.27 -1.14
N CYS A 154 9.38 11.97 -2.43
CA CYS A 154 10.33 12.71 -3.25
C CYS A 154 9.97 14.21 -3.30
N ALA A 155 8.69 14.53 -3.50
CA ALA A 155 8.19 15.90 -3.50
C ALA A 155 8.41 16.61 -2.17
N GLY A 156 8.10 15.94 -1.05
CA GLY A 156 8.27 16.53 0.28
C GLY A 156 9.73 16.78 0.65
N ASP A 157 10.63 15.84 0.35
CA ASP A 157 12.06 15.99 0.65
C ASP A 157 12.70 17.11 -0.20
N LEU A 158 12.32 17.25 -1.47
CA LEU A 158 12.77 18.33 -2.33
C LEU A 158 12.17 19.69 -1.91
N ALA A 159 10.88 19.73 -1.57
CA ALA A 159 10.22 20.96 -1.13
C ALA A 159 10.88 21.52 0.17
N LYS A 160 11.22 20.66 1.13
CA LYS A 160 11.97 21.03 2.34
C LYS A 160 13.34 21.66 2.04
N LYS A 161 13.91 21.43 0.85
CA LYS A 161 15.18 22.02 0.37
C LYS A 161 15.01 23.26 -0.52
N GLY A 162 13.78 23.75 -0.65
CA GLY A 162 13.48 24.97 -1.42
C GLY A 162 13.24 24.77 -2.90
N TYR A 163 13.12 23.53 -3.38
CA TYR A 163 12.77 23.25 -4.77
C TYR A 163 11.32 23.64 -5.07
N ARG A 164 11.09 24.15 -6.28
CA ARG A 164 9.74 24.29 -6.83
C ARG A 164 9.31 22.95 -7.42
N VAL A 165 8.44 22.25 -6.70
CA VAL A 165 8.01 20.89 -7.06
C VAL A 165 6.59 20.90 -7.59
N SER A 166 6.36 20.30 -8.77
CA SER A 166 5.03 20.02 -9.29
C SER A 166 4.81 18.52 -9.39
N VAL A 167 3.71 18.04 -8.80
CA VAL A 167 3.29 16.64 -8.84
C VAL A 167 2.14 16.49 -9.84
N PHE A 168 2.31 15.65 -10.84
CA PHE A 168 1.32 15.33 -11.87
C PHE A 168 0.66 13.98 -11.55
N GLU A 169 -0.62 13.99 -11.23
CA GLU A 169 -1.39 12.83 -10.86
C GLU A 169 -2.45 12.50 -11.91
N ALA A 170 -2.48 11.26 -12.38
CA ALA A 170 -3.42 10.81 -13.39
C ALA A 170 -4.87 10.77 -12.90
N LEU A 171 -5.07 10.46 -11.62
CA LEU A 171 -6.40 10.37 -11.00
C LEU A 171 -6.89 11.74 -10.52
N HIS A 172 -8.17 11.81 -10.17
CA HIS A 172 -8.80 13.04 -9.68
C HIS A 172 -8.51 13.34 -8.20
N THR A 173 -7.81 12.43 -7.50
CA THR A 173 -7.42 12.58 -6.10
C THR A 173 -5.99 12.11 -5.93
N ALA A 174 -5.17 12.92 -5.25
CA ALA A 174 -3.79 12.57 -4.94
C ALA A 174 -3.69 11.51 -3.83
N GLY A 175 -2.63 10.69 -3.89
CA GLY A 175 -2.33 9.65 -2.90
C GLY A 175 -2.06 8.27 -3.51
N GLY A 176 -2.36 8.07 -4.79
CA GLY A 176 -2.14 6.80 -5.48
C GLY A 176 -2.82 5.63 -4.74
N VAL A 177 -2.08 4.54 -4.52
CA VAL A 177 -2.58 3.33 -3.84
C VAL A 177 -3.14 3.58 -2.44
N LEU A 178 -2.70 4.63 -1.74
CA LEU A 178 -3.23 5.01 -0.44
C LEU A 178 -4.72 5.40 -0.51
N VAL A 179 -5.17 5.87 -1.66
CA VAL A 179 -6.54 6.32 -1.88
C VAL A 179 -7.36 5.30 -2.64
N TYR A 180 -6.85 4.74 -3.74
CA TYR A 180 -7.63 3.81 -4.55
C TYR A 180 -7.55 2.36 -4.05
N GLY A 181 -6.43 1.93 -3.46
CA GLY A 181 -6.17 0.53 -3.12
C GLY A 181 -6.49 0.18 -1.68
N ILE A 182 -5.95 0.92 -0.72
CA ILE A 182 -6.11 0.61 0.71
C ILE A 182 -7.52 1.02 1.18
N PRO A 183 -8.29 0.14 1.83
CA PRO A 183 -9.65 0.45 2.25
C PRO A 183 -9.75 1.55 3.32
N GLU A 184 -10.93 2.21 3.35
CA GLU A 184 -11.25 3.25 4.34
C GLU A 184 -11.09 2.76 5.77
N PHE A 185 -11.51 1.52 6.06
CA PHE A 185 -11.44 0.91 7.39
C PHE A 185 -10.01 0.56 7.87
N ARG A 186 -8.99 0.63 6.98
CA ARG A 186 -7.56 0.50 7.33
C ARG A 186 -6.83 1.83 7.30
N LEU A 187 -7.14 2.66 6.30
CA LEU A 187 -6.52 3.96 6.10
C LEU A 187 -7.60 4.96 5.67
N PRO A 188 -8.19 5.70 6.61
CA PRO A 188 -9.16 6.75 6.32
C PRO A 188 -8.59 7.78 5.33
N LYS A 189 -9.37 8.11 4.29
CA LYS A 189 -8.90 9.01 3.22
C LYS A 189 -8.65 10.44 3.70
N ALA A 190 -9.28 10.83 4.81
CA ALA A 190 -9.00 12.10 5.48
C ALA A 190 -7.54 12.20 5.97
N ILE A 191 -6.96 11.08 6.42
CA ILE A 191 -5.54 11.01 6.83
C ILE A 191 -4.64 11.30 5.62
N VAL A 192 -4.88 10.62 4.49
CA VAL A 192 -4.09 10.83 3.27
C VAL A 192 -4.24 12.26 2.76
N ALA A 193 -5.45 12.80 2.77
CA ALA A 193 -5.71 14.18 2.37
C ALA A 193 -4.96 15.19 3.25
N ARG A 194 -4.84 14.94 4.55
CA ARG A 194 -4.09 15.78 5.49
C ARG A 194 -2.59 15.76 5.18
N GLU A 195 -2.01 14.57 4.94
CA GLU A 195 -0.60 14.44 4.56
C GLU A 195 -0.29 15.16 3.23
N VAL A 196 -1.16 15.03 2.23
CA VAL A 196 -1.04 15.78 0.97
C VAL A 196 -1.16 17.29 1.19
N GLN A 197 -2.05 17.72 2.10
CA GLN A 197 -2.22 19.13 2.44
C GLN A 197 -0.96 19.72 3.09
N THR A 198 -0.30 18.97 3.97
CA THR A 198 0.99 19.37 4.56
C THR A 198 2.06 19.62 3.49
N LEU A 199 2.11 18.77 2.44
CA LEU A 199 3.03 18.99 1.31
C LEU A 199 2.68 20.24 0.51
N LYS A 200 1.38 20.52 0.30
CA LYS A 200 0.94 21.76 -0.35
C LYS A 200 1.32 23.00 0.47
N GLU A 201 1.25 22.94 1.79
CA GLU A 201 1.69 24.00 2.69
C GLU A 201 3.20 24.24 2.59
N LEU A 202 4.01 23.22 2.27
CA LEU A 202 5.43 23.33 1.92
C LEU A 202 5.69 23.90 0.50
N GLY A 203 4.64 24.24 -0.25
CA GLY A 203 4.76 24.84 -1.60
C GLY A 203 4.75 23.83 -2.74
N VAL A 204 4.42 22.55 -2.49
CA VAL A 204 4.26 21.57 -3.56
C VAL A 204 2.98 21.86 -4.34
N ASP A 205 3.09 22.04 -5.66
CA ASP A 205 1.96 22.14 -6.58
C ASP A 205 1.49 20.75 -6.99
N VAL A 206 0.22 20.40 -6.70
CA VAL A 206 -0.35 19.09 -7.01
C VAL A 206 -1.45 19.23 -8.05
N GLN A 207 -1.17 18.75 -9.25
CA GLN A 207 -2.06 18.80 -10.41
C GLN A 207 -2.67 17.41 -10.67
N THR A 208 -3.97 17.29 -10.44
CA THR A 208 -4.72 16.05 -10.70
C THR A 208 -5.31 16.04 -12.11
N ASN A 209 -5.72 14.84 -12.59
CA ASN A 209 -6.25 14.61 -13.95
C ASN A 209 -5.22 14.93 -15.06
N VAL A 210 -3.94 14.80 -14.77
CA VAL A 210 -2.85 14.96 -15.73
C VAL A 210 -2.14 13.64 -15.95
N VAL A 211 -2.35 13.03 -17.10
CA VAL A 211 -1.78 11.72 -17.46
C VAL A 211 -0.48 11.92 -18.23
N ILE A 212 0.67 11.75 -17.59
CA ILE A 212 1.95 11.81 -18.28
C ILE A 212 2.06 10.63 -19.26
N GLY A 213 2.45 10.92 -20.49
CA GLY A 213 2.39 10.02 -21.63
C GLY A 213 1.11 10.15 -22.47
N LYS A 214 0.15 11.02 -22.04
CA LYS A 214 -1.07 11.34 -22.82
C LYS A 214 -1.36 12.85 -22.85
N THR A 215 -1.46 13.47 -21.68
CA THR A 215 -1.71 14.92 -21.56
C THR A 215 -0.42 15.71 -21.81
N LEU A 216 0.66 15.25 -21.24
CA LEU A 216 2.03 15.75 -21.39
C LEU A 216 2.99 14.57 -21.48
N THR A 217 4.07 14.72 -22.21
CA THR A 217 5.16 13.76 -22.25
C THR A 217 6.27 14.16 -21.24
N VAL A 218 7.21 13.26 -20.98
CA VAL A 218 8.39 13.57 -20.17
C VAL A 218 9.25 14.64 -20.84
N ASP A 219 9.34 14.64 -22.18
CA ASP A 219 10.12 15.63 -22.93
C ASP A 219 9.47 17.03 -22.84
N GLU A 220 8.15 17.13 -22.94
CA GLU A 220 7.43 18.40 -22.74
C GLU A 220 7.60 18.95 -21.32
N LEU A 221 7.76 18.11 -20.29
CA LEU A 221 8.11 18.62 -18.95
C LEU A 221 9.46 19.35 -18.95
N PHE A 222 10.47 18.83 -19.63
CA PHE A 222 11.75 19.54 -19.79
C PHE A 222 11.59 20.85 -20.59
N GLU A 223 10.80 20.86 -21.66
CA GLU A 223 10.46 22.08 -22.41
C GLU A 223 9.76 23.13 -21.55
N MET A 224 8.95 22.72 -20.59
CA MET A 224 8.31 23.58 -19.59
C MET A 224 9.30 24.12 -18.52
N GLY A 225 10.59 23.76 -18.61
CA GLY A 225 11.65 24.24 -17.75
C GLY A 225 11.82 23.47 -16.43
N TYR A 226 11.33 22.22 -16.34
CA TYR A 226 11.74 21.33 -15.25
C TYR A 226 13.15 20.80 -15.55
N GLU A 227 14.00 20.74 -14.54
CA GLU A 227 15.42 20.37 -14.67
C GLU A 227 15.66 18.89 -14.37
N ALA A 228 14.73 18.27 -13.63
CA ALA A 228 14.69 16.85 -13.38
C ALA A 228 13.25 16.35 -13.32
N VAL A 229 13.05 15.06 -13.61
CA VAL A 229 11.77 14.36 -13.54
C VAL A 229 11.94 13.11 -12.68
N PHE A 230 11.04 12.92 -11.71
CA PHE A 230 10.94 11.66 -10.95
C PHE A 230 9.68 10.90 -11.38
N ILE A 231 9.84 9.62 -11.74
CA ILE A 231 8.75 8.73 -12.16
C ILE A 231 8.39 7.81 -10.99
N GLY A 232 7.26 8.11 -10.34
CA GLY A 232 6.65 7.32 -9.27
C GLY A 232 5.25 6.83 -9.64
N SER A 233 5.06 6.40 -10.90
CA SER A 233 3.75 6.01 -11.47
C SER A 233 3.16 4.72 -10.90
N GLY A 234 3.92 3.98 -10.08
CA GLY A 234 3.49 2.76 -9.43
C GLY A 234 3.31 1.57 -10.38
N ALA A 235 2.60 0.54 -9.89
CA ALA A 235 2.24 -0.67 -10.62
C ALA A 235 0.73 -0.90 -10.48
N GLY A 236 -0.05 -0.40 -11.44
CA GLY A 236 -1.52 -0.42 -11.40
C GLY A 236 -2.17 -1.38 -12.39
N LEU A 237 -1.40 -2.03 -13.28
CA LEU A 237 -1.93 -2.97 -14.26
C LEU A 237 -2.13 -4.35 -13.62
N PRO A 238 -3.38 -4.85 -13.48
CA PRO A 238 -3.64 -6.12 -12.80
C PRO A 238 -3.13 -7.31 -13.62
N ASN A 239 -2.61 -8.32 -12.91
CA ASN A 239 -2.29 -9.61 -13.50
C ASN A 239 -3.51 -10.53 -13.43
N PHE A 240 -3.68 -11.37 -14.47
CA PHE A 240 -4.71 -12.39 -14.57
C PHE A 240 -4.07 -13.79 -14.56
N MET A 241 -4.89 -14.81 -14.26
CA MET A 241 -4.43 -16.21 -14.16
C MET A 241 -4.26 -16.86 -15.53
N ASN A 242 -4.85 -16.28 -16.59
CA ASN A 242 -4.95 -16.83 -17.93
C ASN A 242 -5.67 -18.20 -17.96
N ILE A 243 -6.79 -18.28 -17.25
CA ILE A 243 -7.65 -19.46 -17.20
C ILE A 243 -9.00 -19.16 -17.89
N PRO A 244 -9.73 -20.19 -18.35
CA PRO A 244 -11.06 -20.01 -18.92
C PRO A 244 -12.00 -19.29 -17.94
N GLY A 245 -12.86 -18.42 -18.47
CA GLY A 245 -13.91 -17.75 -17.71
C GLY A 245 -13.53 -16.39 -17.09
N GLU A 246 -12.28 -15.92 -17.22
CA GLU A 246 -11.87 -14.63 -16.65
C GLU A 246 -12.58 -13.39 -17.26
N SER A 247 -13.25 -13.55 -18.40
CA SER A 247 -14.06 -12.49 -19.04
C SER A 247 -15.54 -12.52 -18.68
N LEU A 248 -15.96 -13.41 -17.78
CA LEU A 248 -17.36 -13.49 -17.33
C LEU A 248 -17.76 -12.28 -16.50
N LYS A 249 -19.06 -11.95 -16.54
CA LYS A 249 -19.64 -10.92 -15.68
C LYS A 249 -19.56 -11.37 -14.20
N GLY A 250 -19.07 -10.50 -13.34
CA GLY A 250 -18.80 -10.84 -11.92
C GLY A 250 -17.34 -11.21 -11.65
N VAL A 251 -16.47 -11.21 -12.67
CA VAL A 251 -15.03 -11.30 -12.48
C VAL A 251 -14.44 -9.89 -12.44
N TYR A 252 -13.66 -9.62 -11.41
CA TYR A 252 -12.95 -8.34 -11.21
C TYR A 252 -11.48 -8.58 -10.92
N SER A 253 -10.63 -7.65 -11.34
CA SER A 253 -9.35 -7.52 -10.66
C SER A 253 -9.55 -6.84 -9.30
N ALA A 254 -8.70 -7.16 -8.32
CA ALA A 254 -8.76 -6.49 -7.02
C ALA A 254 -8.54 -4.98 -7.14
N ASN A 255 -7.69 -4.53 -8.08
CA ASN A 255 -7.50 -3.10 -8.36
C ASN A 255 -8.80 -2.41 -8.78
N GLU A 256 -9.55 -3.01 -9.71
CA GLU A 256 -10.83 -2.46 -10.14
C GLU A 256 -11.83 -2.43 -8.98
N TYR A 257 -11.98 -3.55 -8.28
CA TYR A 257 -12.92 -3.69 -7.18
C TYR A 257 -12.65 -2.67 -6.06
N LEU A 258 -11.40 -2.58 -5.63
CA LEU A 258 -10.97 -1.66 -4.59
C LEU A 258 -11.03 -0.19 -5.05
N THR A 259 -10.69 0.12 -6.31
CA THR A 259 -10.85 1.48 -6.86
C THR A 259 -12.31 1.92 -6.83
N ARG A 260 -13.24 1.05 -7.22
CA ARG A 260 -14.68 1.34 -7.15
C ARG A 260 -15.13 1.57 -5.69
N ALA A 261 -14.70 0.71 -4.78
CA ALA A 261 -15.06 0.85 -3.36
C ALA A 261 -14.42 2.10 -2.74
N ASN A 262 -13.12 2.29 -2.85
CA ASN A 262 -12.37 3.30 -2.08
C ASN A 262 -12.36 4.68 -2.75
N LEU A 263 -11.78 4.78 -3.96
CA LEU A 263 -11.67 6.07 -4.67
C LEU A 263 -13.03 6.57 -5.12
N MET A 264 -13.86 5.69 -5.70
CA MET A 264 -15.19 6.03 -6.22
C MET A 264 -16.28 5.92 -5.15
N LYS A 265 -15.93 5.54 -3.93
CA LYS A 265 -16.80 5.51 -2.73
C LYS A 265 -18.08 4.69 -2.94
N ALA A 266 -17.98 3.54 -3.62
CA ALA A 266 -19.13 2.68 -3.89
C ALA A 266 -19.78 2.07 -2.62
N TYR A 267 -19.13 2.19 -1.46
CA TYR A 267 -19.66 1.78 -0.17
C TYR A 267 -20.66 2.76 0.47
N LEU A 268 -20.79 3.97 -0.06
CA LEU A 268 -21.75 4.94 0.47
C LEU A 268 -23.21 4.52 0.19
N ALA A 269 -24.16 5.03 0.96
CA ALA A 269 -25.59 4.72 0.83
C ALA A 269 -26.15 5.05 -0.57
N ASN A 270 -25.68 6.14 -1.18
CA ASN A 270 -26.08 6.57 -2.53
C ASN A 270 -24.84 6.70 -3.44
N PRO A 271 -24.22 5.58 -3.83
CA PRO A 271 -23.00 5.61 -4.61
C PRO A 271 -23.28 6.03 -6.05
N LYS A 272 -22.42 6.86 -6.62
CA LYS A 272 -22.50 7.24 -8.05
C LYS A 272 -21.85 6.19 -8.96
N THR A 273 -21.00 5.34 -8.40
CA THR A 273 -20.32 4.26 -9.13
C THR A 273 -20.96 2.93 -8.75
N PRO A 274 -21.44 2.13 -9.71
CA PRO A 274 -21.98 0.82 -9.43
C PRO A 274 -20.86 -0.15 -9.04
N ILE A 275 -21.15 -1.03 -8.08
CA ILE A 275 -20.34 -2.19 -7.74
C ILE A 275 -21.25 -3.40 -7.57
N MET A 276 -20.86 -4.54 -8.11
CA MET A 276 -21.61 -5.77 -7.89
C MET A 276 -21.37 -6.24 -6.46
N LYS A 277 -22.45 -6.38 -5.73
CA LYS A 277 -22.45 -6.96 -4.38
C LYS A 277 -22.71 -8.46 -4.55
N GLY A 278 -21.67 -9.27 -4.52
CA GLY A 278 -21.81 -10.71 -4.60
C GLY A 278 -22.42 -11.27 -3.31
N GLY A 279 -23.17 -12.37 -3.43
CA GLY A 279 -23.58 -13.19 -2.27
C GLY A 279 -22.44 -14.09 -1.80
N LYS A 280 -21.80 -14.79 -2.76
CA LYS A 280 -20.65 -15.68 -2.52
C LYS A 280 -19.45 -15.17 -3.32
N VAL A 281 -18.48 -14.60 -2.63
CA VAL A 281 -17.31 -13.95 -3.26
C VAL A 281 -16.07 -14.80 -3.06
N ALA A 282 -15.42 -15.19 -4.15
CA ALA A 282 -14.11 -15.86 -4.12
C ALA A 282 -13.00 -14.86 -4.46
N VAL A 283 -12.10 -14.62 -3.51
CA VAL A 283 -10.91 -13.75 -3.70
C VAL A 283 -9.69 -14.63 -3.89
N VAL A 284 -9.06 -14.53 -5.05
CA VAL A 284 -7.90 -15.36 -5.43
C VAL A 284 -6.61 -14.62 -5.12
N GLY A 285 -5.88 -15.08 -4.12
CA GLY A 285 -4.62 -14.48 -3.68
C GLY A 285 -4.45 -14.54 -2.17
N GLY A 286 -3.24 -14.24 -1.67
CA GLY A 286 -2.91 -14.32 -0.25
C GLY A 286 -2.15 -13.09 0.29
N GLY A 287 -2.04 -12.01 -0.50
CA GLY A 287 -1.39 -10.76 -0.09
C GLY A 287 -2.34 -9.77 0.59
N ASN A 288 -1.80 -8.62 1.04
CA ASN A 288 -2.60 -7.56 1.66
C ASN A 288 -3.78 -7.11 0.78
N VAL A 289 -3.58 -7.05 -0.53
CA VAL A 289 -4.64 -6.69 -1.50
C VAL A 289 -5.79 -7.71 -1.49
N ALA A 290 -5.48 -9.00 -1.30
CA ALA A 290 -6.51 -10.04 -1.18
C ALA A 290 -7.30 -9.89 0.13
N MET A 291 -6.62 -9.61 1.25
CA MET A 291 -7.29 -9.32 2.54
C MET A 291 -8.19 -8.08 2.42
N ASP A 292 -7.68 -7.03 1.79
CA ASP A 292 -8.41 -5.78 1.56
C ASP A 292 -9.67 -6.00 0.71
N ALA A 293 -9.55 -6.78 -0.38
CA ALA A 293 -10.67 -7.08 -1.27
C ALA A 293 -11.72 -7.97 -0.57
N ALA A 294 -11.29 -9.00 0.16
CA ALA A 294 -12.19 -9.90 0.88
C ALA A 294 -12.95 -9.17 1.99
N ARG A 295 -12.26 -8.42 2.82
CA ARG A 295 -12.87 -7.62 3.90
C ARG A 295 -13.78 -6.51 3.36
N THR A 296 -13.46 -5.95 2.19
CA THR A 296 -14.33 -5.00 1.50
C THR A 296 -15.59 -5.67 0.97
N ALA A 297 -15.49 -6.86 0.36
CA ALA A 297 -16.65 -7.61 -0.12
C ALA A 297 -17.63 -7.96 1.01
N LEU A 298 -17.10 -8.40 2.16
CA LEU A 298 -17.92 -8.68 3.35
C LEU A 298 -18.69 -7.42 3.80
N ARG A 299 -18.02 -6.27 3.90
CA ARG A 299 -18.63 -4.97 4.29
C ARG A 299 -19.64 -4.45 3.27
N LEU A 300 -19.53 -4.83 2.02
CA LEU A 300 -20.52 -4.50 0.98
C LEU A 300 -21.74 -5.41 1.02
N GLY A 301 -21.75 -6.44 1.88
CA GLY A 301 -22.89 -7.30 2.16
C GLY A 301 -22.82 -8.69 1.54
N ALA A 302 -21.62 -9.19 1.19
CA ALA A 302 -21.45 -10.59 0.81
C ALA A 302 -21.82 -11.51 1.99
N GLU A 303 -22.57 -12.59 1.72
CA GLU A 303 -22.96 -13.58 2.72
C GLU A 303 -21.82 -14.54 3.07
N HIS A 304 -21.02 -14.89 2.04
CA HIS A 304 -19.84 -15.73 2.18
C HIS A 304 -18.68 -15.15 1.39
N VAL A 305 -17.50 -15.07 2.01
CA VAL A 305 -16.28 -14.63 1.36
C VAL A 305 -15.19 -15.67 1.56
N TYR A 306 -14.57 -16.10 0.47
CA TYR A 306 -13.48 -17.08 0.47
C TYR A 306 -12.18 -16.42 0.04
N ILE A 307 -11.08 -16.68 0.76
CA ILE A 307 -9.72 -16.51 0.27
C ILE A 307 -9.27 -17.83 -0.36
N VAL A 308 -9.05 -17.84 -1.68
CA VAL A 308 -8.53 -19.00 -2.41
C VAL A 308 -7.04 -18.81 -2.62
N TYR A 309 -6.21 -19.62 -1.96
CA TYR A 309 -4.77 -19.45 -1.99
C TYR A 309 -4.04 -20.79 -2.19
N ARG A 310 -3.07 -20.78 -3.11
CA ARG A 310 -2.37 -22.00 -3.57
C ARG A 310 -1.32 -22.55 -2.60
N ARG A 311 -1.03 -21.87 -1.49
CA ARG A 311 -0.09 -22.30 -0.44
C ARG A 311 -0.79 -22.38 0.91
N SER A 312 -0.04 -22.66 1.98
CA SER A 312 -0.57 -22.72 3.35
C SER A 312 -0.60 -21.36 4.03
N MET A 313 -1.05 -21.35 5.27
CA MET A 313 -1.11 -20.15 6.14
C MET A 313 0.28 -19.54 6.36
N ASP A 314 1.31 -20.37 6.52
CA ASP A 314 2.68 -19.95 6.79
C ASP A 314 3.32 -19.18 5.62
N GLU A 315 2.88 -19.44 4.39
CA GLU A 315 3.36 -18.78 3.19
C GLU A 315 2.51 -17.56 2.77
N LEU A 316 1.50 -17.16 3.56
CA LEU A 316 0.72 -15.95 3.28
C LEU A 316 1.61 -14.70 3.36
N PRO A 317 1.73 -13.91 2.29
CA PRO A 317 2.54 -12.69 2.32
C PRO A 317 1.82 -11.47 2.93
N ALA A 318 0.54 -11.60 3.31
CA ALA A 318 -0.21 -10.54 3.98
C ALA A 318 0.31 -10.30 5.39
N ARG A 319 0.13 -9.09 5.91
CA ARG A 319 0.38 -8.76 7.33
C ARG A 319 -0.42 -9.71 8.23
N ARG A 320 0.24 -10.18 9.30
CA ARG A 320 -0.40 -11.10 10.24
C ARG A 320 -1.68 -10.50 10.83
N GLU A 321 -1.63 -9.25 11.28
CA GLU A 321 -2.80 -8.53 11.82
C GLU A 321 -3.99 -8.49 10.85
N GLU A 322 -3.73 -8.32 9.53
CA GLU A 322 -4.80 -8.29 8.52
C GLU A 322 -5.40 -9.69 8.27
N VAL A 323 -4.59 -10.73 8.37
CA VAL A 323 -5.06 -12.14 8.30
C VAL A 323 -5.90 -12.47 9.53
N GLU A 324 -5.44 -12.11 10.73
CA GLU A 324 -6.17 -12.31 11.99
C GLU A 324 -7.51 -11.58 11.94
N HIS A 325 -7.53 -10.32 11.54
CA HIS A 325 -8.78 -9.56 11.37
C HIS A 325 -9.72 -10.20 10.35
N ALA A 326 -9.21 -10.73 9.24
CA ALA A 326 -10.04 -11.40 8.24
C ALA A 326 -10.68 -12.67 8.78
N ILE A 327 -9.94 -13.47 9.57
CA ILE A 327 -10.45 -14.69 10.23
C ILE A 327 -11.52 -14.31 11.28
N GLU A 328 -11.25 -13.32 12.12
CA GLU A 328 -12.20 -12.86 13.13
C GLU A 328 -13.50 -12.30 12.53
N GLU A 329 -13.43 -11.70 11.35
CA GLU A 329 -14.57 -11.20 10.58
C GLU A 329 -15.35 -12.30 9.84
N GLY A 330 -14.91 -13.58 9.94
CA GLY A 330 -15.60 -14.73 9.39
C GLY A 330 -15.28 -15.07 7.92
N ILE A 331 -14.17 -14.57 7.39
CA ILE A 331 -13.69 -14.93 6.05
C ILE A 331 -13.11 -16.35 6.05
N ASP A 332 -13.54 -17.18 5.10
CA ASP A 332 -13.15 -18.58 4.98
C ASP A 332 -11.88 -18.73 4.13
N PHE A 333 -10.82 -19.29 4.71
CA PHE A 333 -9.54 -19.49 4.03
C PHE A 333 -9.48 -20.88 3.37
N ARG A 334 -9.63 -20.92 2.05
CA ARG A 334 -9.48 -22.11 1.19
C ARG A 334 -8.02 -22.21 0.74
N LEU A 335 -7.16 -22.63 1.67
CA LEU A 335 -5.72 -22.79 1.45
C LEU A 335 -5.42 -24.08 0.66
N LEU A 336 -4.23 -24.13 0.03
CA LEU A 336 -3.80 -25.26 -0.81
C LEU A 336 -4.80 -25.55 -1.96
N ASN A 337 -5.36 -24.50 -2.52
CA ASN A 337 -6.28 -24.56 -3.65
C ASN A 337 -5.88 -23.54 -4.72
N ASN A 338 -5.87 -23.98 -5.98
CA ASN A 338 -5.57 -23.10 -7.12
C ASN A 338 -6.71 -23.15 -8.14
N PRO A 339 -7.24 -22.00 -8.56
CA PRO A 339 -8.24 -21.95 -9.63
C PRO A 339 -7.69 -22.47 -10.95
N VAL A 340 -8.51 -23.21 -11.68
CA VAL A 340 -8.21 -23.72 -13.04
C VAL A 340 -9.22 -23.25 -14.08
N GLU A 341 -10.42 -22.86 -13.65
CA GLU A 341 -11.47 -22.32 -14.51
C GLU A 341 -12.49 -21.54 -13.68
N ILE A 342 -13.04 -20.45 -14.24
CA ILE A 342 -14.21 -19.76 -13.70
C ILE A 342 -15.43 -20.20 -14.51
N LEU A 343 -16.45 -20.70 -13.82
CA LEU A 343 -17.64 -21.28 -14.42
C LEU A 343 -18.68 -20.18 -14.65
N GLY A 344 -19.27 -20.17 -15.84
CA GLY A 344 -20.33 -19.25 -16.21
C GLY A 344 -21.70 -19.91 -16.20
N TYR A 345 -22.71 -19.19 -15.70
CA TYR A 345 -24.11 -19.62 -15.84
C TYR A 345 -24.53 -19.52 -17.29
N ARG A 346 -25.22 -20.52 -17.75
CA ARG A 346 -25.87 -20.60 -19.06
C ARG A 346 -27.20 -21.33 -18.96
N ASN A 347 -28.26 -20.63 -19.36
CA ASN A 347 -29.56 -21.25 -19.50
C ASN A 347 -29.67 -21.85 -20.91
N PRO A 348 -29.75 -23.22 -21.07
CA PRO A 348 -29.83 -23.84 -22.36
C PRO A 348 -31.19 -23.61 -23.05
N ASP A 349 -32.25 -23.37 -22.27
CA ASP A 349 -33.63 -23.24 -22.76
C ASP A 349 -33.98 -21.79 -23.11
N ASP A 350 -33.23 -20.81 -22.57
CA ASP A 350 -33.39 -19.40 -22.89
C ASP A 350 -32.05 -18.72 -23.17
N PRO A 351 -31.65 -18.57 -24.43
CA PRO A 351 -30.43 -17.86 -24.80
C PRO A 351 -30.43 -16.36 -24.39
N ARG A 352 -31.60 -15.76 -24.09
CA ARG A 352 -31.76 -14.37 -23.68
C ARG A 352 -31.85 -14.19 -22.18
N ASP A 353 -31.71 -15.26 -21.40
CA ASP A 353 -31.66 -15.16 -19.93
C ASP A 353 -30.62 -14.11 -19.51
N PRO A 354 -31.01 -13.05 -18.77
CA PRO A 354 -30.11 -11.98 -18.37
C PRO A 354 -28.96 -12.45 -17.48
N LYS A 355 -29.08 -13.63 -16.87
CA LYS A 355 -28.02 -14.25 -16.06
C LYS A 355 -26.94 -14.94 -16.91
N ASN A 356 -27.19 -15.17 -18.21
CA ASN A 356 -26.19 -15.80 -19.08
C ASN A 356 -24.89 -14.99 -19.10
N GLY A 357 -23.78 -15.68 -18.90
CA GLY A 357 -22.46 -15.13 -18.83
C GLY A 357 -22.05 -14.52 -17.49
N PHE A 358 -22.87 -14.65 -16.45
CA PHE A 358 -22.43 -14.36 -15.07
C PHE A 358 -21.71 -15.55 -14.45
N VAL A 359 -20.80 -15.27 -13.52
CA VAL A 359 -20.13 -16.28 -12.70
C VAL A 359 -21.16 -17.14 -11.95
N SER A 360 -20.96 -18.44 -11.95
CA SER A 360 -21.77 -19.43 -11.20
C SER A 360 -20.92 -20.32 -10.29
N GLY A 361 -19.59 -20.22 -10.37
CA GLY A 361 -18.67 -20.96 -9.54
C GLY A 361 -17.24 -20.84 -10.02
N ILE A 362 -16.33 -21.42 -9.27
CA ILE A 362 -14.92 -21.51 -9.60
C ILE A 362 -14.44 -22.96 -9.44
N ARG A 363 -13.84 -23.52 -10.48
CA ARG A 363 -13.22 -24.84 -10.42
C ARG A 363 -11.79 -24.71 -9.95
N CYS A 364 -11.46 -25.40 -8.86
CA CYS A 364 -10.16 -25.39 -8.23
C CYS A 364 -9.54 -26.79 -8.26
N ILE A 365 -8.22 -26.84 -8.25
CA ILE A 365 -7.44 -28.06 -8.02
C ILE A 365 -6.74 -27.95 -6.65
N ARG A 366 -6.67 -29.06 -5.92
CA ARG A 366 -5.94 -29.13 -4.65
C ARG A 366 -4.43 -29.07 -4.90
N MET A 367 -3.72 -28.47 -3.98
CA MET A 367 -2.27 -28.31 -4.04
C MET A 367 -1.61 -29.02 -2.86
N GLU A 368 -0.39 -29.47 -3.05
CA GLU A 368 0.54 -29.82 -1.99
C GLU A 368 1.78 -28.92 -2.05
N LEU A 369 2.53 -28.89 -0.96
CA LEU A 369 3.75 -28.06 -0.88
C LEU A 369 4.96 -28.94 -1.14
N GLY A 370 5.68 -28.66 -2.22
CA GLY A 370 6.97 -29.24 -2.55
C GLY A 370 8.14 -28.59 -1.81
N GLU A 371 9.35 -28.81 -2.31
CA GLU A 371 10.56 -28.27 -1.73
C GLU A 371 10.61 -26.74 -1.71
N PRO A 372 11.30 -26.13 -0.71
CA PRO A 372 11.48 -24.68 -0.64
C PRO A 372 12.29 -24.13 -1.83
N ASP A 373 11.91 -22.96 -2.32
CA ASP A 373 12.71 -22.19 -3.29
C ASP A 373 13.93 -21.52 -2.61
N ALA A 374 14.79 -20.84 -3.38
CA ALA A 374 15.96 -20.14 -2.88
C ALA A 374 15.64 -19.05 -1.82
N LYS A 375 14.36 -18.65 -1.71
CA LYS A 375 13.86 -17.70 -0.69
C LYS A 375 13.17 -18.40 0.48
N GLY A 376 13.27 -19.74 0.56
CA GLY A 376 12.67 -20.56 1.60
C GLY A 376 11.16 -20.78 1.47
N ARG A 377 10.51 -20.38 0.37
CA ARG A 377 9.08 -20.58 0.16
C ARG A 377 8.83 -21.88 -0.59
N ARG A 378 7.95 -22.72 -0.06
CA ARG A 378 7.61 -24.00 -0.66
C ARG A 378 6.78 -23.81 -1.94
N ARG A 379 7.18 -24.52 -2.99
CA ARG A 379 6.51 -24.45 -4.29
C ARG A 379 5.15 -25.21 -4.22
N PRO A 380 4.03 -24.59 -4.63
CA PRO A 380 2.76 -25.29 -4.73
C PRO A 380 2.77 -26.24 -5.94
N VAL A 381 2.39 -27.50 -5.72
CA VAL A 381 2.33 -28.56 -6.72
C VAL A 381 0.88 -29.04 -6.82
N PRO A 382 0.25 -29.08 -8.01
CA PRO A 382 -1.11 -29.55 -8.16
C PRO A 382 -1.19 -31.07 -7.94
N ILE A 383 -2.26 -31.54 -7.27
CA ILE A 383 -2.60 -32.94 -7.08
C ILE A 383 -3.53 -33.35 -8.23
N PRO A 384 -3.07 -34.15 -9.20
CA PRO A 384 -3.89 -34.56 -10.35
C PRO A 384 -5.19 -35.28 -9.93
N GLY A 385 -6.30 -34.96 -10.60
CA GLY A 385 -7.60 -35.57 -10.33
C GLY A 385 -8.29 -35.12 -9.05
N SER A 386 -7.83 -34.03 -8.44
CA SER A 386 -8.37 -33.46 -7.19
C SER A 386 -9.26 -32.23 -7.42
N GLU A 387 -9.69 -32.01 -8.67
CA GLU A 387 -10.51 -30.88 -9.04
C GLU A 387 -11.86 -30.92 -8.31
N PHE A 388 -12.33 -29.76 -7.92
CA PHE A 388 -13.64 -29.56 -7.28
C PHE A 388 -14.19 -28.17 -7.60
N THR A 389 -15.49 -28.00 -7.42
CA THR A 389 -16.17 -26.74 -7.65
C THR A 389 -16.46 -26.06 -6.31
N LEU A 390 -16.17 -24.77 -6.22
CA LEU A 390 -16.57 -23.88 -5.15
C LEU A 390 -17.64 -22.93 -5.70
N ASP A 391 -18.78 -22.84 -5.03
CA ASP A 391 -19.85 -21.93 -5.41
C ASP A 391 -19.40 -20.48 -5.23
N ALA A 392 -19.54 -19.67 -6.26
CA ALA A 392 -19.28 -18.25 -6.24
C ALA A 392 -20.12 -17.56 -7.32
N ASP A 393 -20.59 -16.37 -7.05
CA ASP A 393 -21.22 -15.47 -8.03
C ASP A 393 -20.32 -14.28 -8.40
N THR A 394 -19.25 -14.10 -7.65
CA THR A 394 -18.25 -13.05 -7.87
C THR A 394 -16.86 -13.60 -7.62
N VAL A 395 -15.93 -13.30 -8.53
CA VAL A 395 -14.51 -13.67 -8.39
C VAL A 395 -13.66 -12.42 -8.45
N ILE A 396 -12.78 -12.23 -7.45
CA ILE A 396 -11.86 -11.09 -7.37
C ILE A 396 -10.43 -11.62 -7.48
N ILE A 397 -9.72 -11.23 -8.53
CA ILE A 397 -8.36 -11.70 -8.83
C ILE A 397 -7.36 -10.74 -8.17
N ALA A 398 -6.62 -11.22 -7.17
CA ALA A 398 -5.69 -10.47 -6.32
C ALA A 398 -4.27 -11.08 -6.34
N ILE A 399 -3.76 -11.42 -7.53
CA ILE A 399 -2.47 -12.11 -7.72
C ILE A 399 -1.31 -11.18 -8.04
N GLY A 400 -1.48 -9.88 -7.81
CA GLY A 400 -0.48 -8.85 -8.02
C GLY A 400 -0.72 -7.99 -9.25
N THR A 401 0.14 -7.00 -9.42
CA THR A 401 0.07 -5.99 -10.47
C THR A 401 1.43 -5.75 -11.09
N SER A 402 1.43 -5.19 -12.29
CA SER A 402 2.62 -4.82 -13.07
C SER A 402 2.64 -3.31 -13.34
N PRO A 403 3.80 -2.69 -13.60
CA PRO A 403 3.89 -1.31 -14.05
C PRO A 403 3.10 -1.07 -15.35
N ASN A 404 2.42 0.09 -15.44
CA ASN A 404 1.72 0.46 -16.66
C ASN A 404 2.75 0.80 -17.76
N PRO A 405 2.63 0.24 -18.98
CA PRO A 405 3.59 0.46 -20.06
C PRO A 405 3.56 1.88 -20.63
N LEU A 406 2.56 2.70 -20.33
CA LEU A 406 2.34 4.02 -20.93
C LEU A 406 3.62 4.90 -20.86
N ILE A 407 4.23 5.04 -19.71
CA ILE A 407 5.43 5.89 -19.53
C ILE A 407 6.58 5.36 -20.40
N ARG A 408 6.83 4.06 -20.39
CA ARG A 408 7.86 3.42 -21.24
C ARG A 408 7.59 3.68 -22.73
N ASP A 409 6.36 3.46 -23.16
CA ASP A 409 5.98 3.53 -24.60
C ASP A 409 5.98 4.96 -25.14
N THR A 410 5.93 5.97 -24.26
CA THR A 410 5.92 7.40 -24.64
C THR A 410 7.18 8.15 -24.24
N THR A 411 8.21 7.47 -23.73
CA THR A 411 9.47 8.08 -23.30
C THR A 411 10.62 7.36 -24.00
N ALA A 412 11.06 7.89 -25.14
CA ALA A 412 12.14 7.29 -25.92
C ALA A 412 13.44 7.17 -25.11
N GLY A 413 14.11 6.02 -25.20
CA GLY A 413 15.36 5.75 -24.48
C GLY A 413 15.20 5.40 -22.99
N LEU A 414 13.98 5.23 -22.49
CA LEU A 414 13.73 4.71 -21.15
C LEU A 414 13.76 3.18 -21.16
N GLU A 415 14.74 2.59 -20.50
CA GLU A 415 14.93 1.14 -20.43
C GLU A 415 14.09 0.51 -19.32
N VAL A 416 13.54 -0.68 -19.60
CA VAL A 416 12.76 -1.49 -18.66
C VAL A 416 13.23 -2.93 -18.66
N ASN A 417 13.01 -3.63 -17.55
CA ASN A 417 13.30 -5.06 -17.43
C ASN A 417 12.18 -5.91 -18.08
N SER A 418 12.35 -7.24 -18.08
CA SER A 418 11.42 -8.20 -18.68
C SER A 418 10.01 -8.19 -18.06
N HIS A 419 9.84 -7.60 -16.88
CA HIS A 419 8.57 -7.46 -16.18
C HIS A 419 7.95 -6.05 -16.31
N GLY A 420 8.56 -5.18 -17.12
CA GLY A 420 8.08 -3.81 -17.36
C GLY A 420 8.49 -2.79 -16.30
N GLY A 421 9.30 -3.18 -15.31
CA GLY A 421 9.85 -2.25 -14.31
C GLY A 421 10.97 -1.41 -14.90
N ILE A 422 10.99 -0.11 -14.60
CA ILE A 422 12.02 0.83 -15.06
C ILE A 422 13.38 0.42 -14.48
N ILE A 423 14.41 0.36 -15.33
CA ILE A 423 15.78 0.07 -14.89
C ILE A 423 16.40 1.35 -14.33
N VAL A 424 16.93 1.25 -13.12
CA VAL A 424 17.57 2.37 -12.41
C VAL A 424 18.89 1.95 -11.77
N THR A 425 19.74 2.93 -11.51
CA THR A 425 20.92 2.80 -10.65
C THR A 425 20.51 2.75 -9.16
N GLU A 426 21.46 2.55 -8.24
CA GLU A 426 21.18 2.50 -6.79
C GLU A 426 20.59 3.81 -6.25
N ASP A 427 20.87 4.94 -6.87
CA ASP A 427 20.36 6.27 -6.54
C ASP A 427 19.09 6.66 -7.32
N GLY A 428 18.52 5.72 -8.07
CA GLY A 428 17.24 5.90 -8.77
C GLY A 428 17.34 6.56 -10.14
N LEU A 429 18.53 6.84 -10.68
CA LEU A 429 18.72 7.41 -12.02
C LEU A 429 18.40 6.35 -13.09
N THR A 430 17.59 6.73 -14.09
CA THR A 430 17.22 5.87 -15.23
C THR A 430 18.28 5.93 -16.35
N SER A 431 18.04 5.22 -17.45
CA SER A 431 18.82 5.34 -18.70
C SER A 431 18.68 6.73 -19.36
N ARG A 432 17.72 7.55 -18.95
CA ARG A 432 17.54 8.93 -19.41
C ARG A 432 18.17 9.94 -18.45
N ARG A 433 18.96 10.87 -18.99
CA ARG A 433 19.57 11.95 -18.20
C ARG A 433 18.53 12.76 -17.46
N ASN A 434 18.76 13.04 -16.18
CA ASN A 434 17.89 13.81 -15.29
C ASN A 434 16.50 13.22 -15.10
N VAL A 435 16.29 11.95 -15.47
CA VAL A 435 15.04 11.21 -15.21
C VAL A 435 15.33 10.14 -14.17
N TYR A 436 14.65 10.21 -13.07
CA TYR A 436 14.76 9.29 -11.93
C TYR A 436 13.47 8.49 -11.80
N ALA A 437 13.52 7.32 -11.19
CA ALA A 437 12.34 6.53 -10.92
C ALA A 437 12.46 5.78 -9.58
N GLY A 438 11.32 5.43 -8.98
CA GLY A 438 11.29 4.68 -7.74
C GLY A 438 9.91 4.13 -7.38
N GLY A 439 9.89 3.31 -6.33
CA GLY A 439 8.70 2.59 -5.90
C GLY A 439 8.29 1.48 -6.86
N ASP A 440 7.00 1.16 -6.91
CA ASP A 440 6.49 0.01 -7.65
C ASP A 440 6.66 0.13 -9.17
N ALA A 441 6.93 1.33 -9.71
CA ALA A 441 7.28 1.52 -11.11
C ALA A 441 8.64 0.85 -11.48
N VAL A 442 9.48 0.61 -10.48
CA VAL A 442 10.80 -0.01 -10.61
C VAL A 442 10.77 -1.47 -10.14
N THR A 443 10.28 -1.71 -8.93
CA THR A 443 10.37 -3.01 -8.24
C THR A 443 9.19 -3.94 -8.48
N GLY A 444 8.10 -3.45 -9.07
CA GLY A 444 6.78 -4.08 -8.97
C GLY A 444 6.17 -3.80 -7.59
N ALA A 445 4.96 -4.35 -7.35
CA ALA A 445 4.22 -4.10 -6.13
C ALA A 445 5.00 -4.51 -4.86
N ALA A 446 5.22 -3.54 -3.96
CA ALA A 446 5.97 -3.70 -2.71
C ALA A 446 5.21 -3.05 -1.54
N THR A 447 5.92 -2.42 -0.59
CA THR A 447 5.32 -1.75 0.55
C THR A 447 5.33 -0.24 0.41
N VAL A 448 4.39 0.44 1.08
CA VAL A 448 4.32 1.91 1.11
C VAL A 448 5.66 2.51 1.53
N ILE A 449 6.23 2.02 2.62
CA ILE A 449 7.49 2.56 3.17
C ILE A 449 8.70 2.27 2.27
N SER A 450 8.73 1.14 1.56
CA SER A 450 9.80 0.86 0.58
C SER A 450 9.72 1.83 -0.61
N ALA A 451 8.51 2.13 -1.07
CA ALA A 451 8.30 3.13 -2.11
C ALA A 451 8.71 4.54 -1.64
N MET A 452 8.42 4.89 -0.38
CA MET A 452 8.89 6.13 0.24
C MET A 452 10.43 6.20 0.29
N GLY A 453 11.08 5.10 0.69
CA GLY A 453 12.54 5.00 0.70
C GLY A 453 13.17 5.27 -0.68
N ALA A 454 12.59 4.69 -1.74
CA ALA A 454 13.03 4.93 -3.11
C ALA A 454 12.84 6.41 -3.53
N GLY A 455 11.71 7.03 -3.16
CA GLY A 455 11.47 8.45 -3.38
C GLY A 455 12.48 9.34 -2.68
N LYS A 456 12.85 9.00 -1.44
CA LYS A 456 13.86 9.70 -0.64
C LYS A 456 15.25 9.60 -1.26
N THR A 457 15.65 8.41 -1.69
CA THR A 457 16.92 8.16 -2.37
C THR A 457 17.02 9.00 -3.64
N ALA A 458 15.96 8.98 -4.47
CA ALA A 458 15.94 9.77 -5.70
C ALA A 458 15.96 11.29 -5.43
N ALA A 459 15.27 11.77 -4.38
CA ALA A 459 15.30 13.18 -4.01
C ALA A 459 16.72 13.65 -3.63
N ALA A 460 17.47 12.83 -2.90
CA ALA A 460 18.86 13.12 -2.55
C ALA A 460 19.75 13.13 -3.80
N ALA A 461 19.56 12.21 -4.75
CA ALA A 461 20.30 12.15 -6.00
C ALA A 461 19.99 13.35 -6.92
N ILE A 462 18.73 13.75 -7.02
CA ILE A 462 18.31 14.96 -7.76
C ILE A 462 18.95 16.21 -7.16
N ASP A 463 18.91 16.36 -5.84
CA ASP A 463 19.52 17.49 -5.14
C ASP A 463 21.03 17.58 -5.42
N LYS A 464 21.73 16.47 -5.28
CA LYS A 464 23.16 16.39 -5.60
C LYS A 464 23.46 16.74 -7.06
N ALA A 465 22.63 16.26 -7.99
CA ALA A 465 22.84 16.51 -9.42
C ALA A 465 22.61 17.96 -9.83
N LEU A 466 21.62 18.64 -9.22
CA LEU A 466 21.27 20.03 -9.59
C LEU A 466 22.07 21.08 -8.84
N THR A 467 22.48 20.82 -7.59
CA THR A 467 23.24 21.80 -6.79
C THR A 467 24.76 21.62 -6.92
N GLY A 468 25.24 20.49 -7.44
CA GLY A 468 26.67 20.15 -7.51
C GLY A 468 27.31 19.90 -6.12
N ASN A 469 26.53 19.82 -5.05
CA ASN A 469 27.02 19.54 -3.71
C ASN A 469 27.23 18.03 -3.53
N ALA A 470 28.47 17.63 -3.19
CA ALA A 470 28.87 16.24 -2.98
C ALA A 470 28.35 15.65 -1.65
#